data_7bb362c5c1b618869ea39d31e242dcf8
#
_entry.id   7bb362c5c1b618869ea39d31e242dcf8
#
_cell.length_a   1.000
_cell.length_b   1.000
_cell.length_c   1.000
_cell.angle_alpha   90.00
_cell.angle_beta   90.00
_cell.angle_gamma   90.00
#
_symmetry.space_group_name_H-M   'P 1'
#
loop_
_entity.id
_entity.type
_entity.pdbx_description
1 polymer ?
#
loop_
_entity_poly.entity_id
_entity_poly.type
_entity_poly.pdbx_seq_one_letter_code
_entity_poly.pdbx_strand_id
1 'polypeptide(L)'
;MKKAMIYGLGISGTGAKELLEKEGYEIIVVDDKKAMTSDEALNYLDGIEFFIKSPGIPYNNFVKEVQKRKIKILDEIEIAYNYMMEKRMKTKVIAITGTNGKSTTTAKISDMLNYAGYKAAYAGNIGRSLSEVLLKEKDLDFISLELSSFQLENIENFKPYISMIINMGPDHIERYKSCLLYTSPSPRDRTRS
;
A
#
# COMPACT_ATOMS: atom_id res chain seq x y z
N MET A 1 17.43 13.56 11.35
CA MET A 1 16.98 12.96 10.10
C MET A 1 15.80 12.07 10.45
N LYS A 2 14.70 12.09 9.70
CA LYS A 2 13.53 11.23 9.92
C LYS A 2 13.91 9.81 9.54
N LYS A 3 13.48 8.83 10.34
CA LYS A 3 13.78 7.41 10.11
C LYS A 3 12.49 6.62 9.93
N ALA A 4 12.50 5.70 8.99
CA ALA A 4 11.43 4.74 8.81
C ALA A 4 11.99 3.33 8.66
N MET A 5 11.21 2.33 9.03
CA MET A 5 11.60 0.93 8.86
C MET A 5 10.67 0.27 7.87
N ILE A 6 11.23 -0.54 6.98
CA ILE A 6 10.48 -1.30 5.97
C ILE A 6 10.73 -2.79 6.16
N TYR A 7 9.67 -3.57 6.32
CA TYR A 7 9.75 -5.02 6.44
C TYR A 7 9.22 -5.71 5.18
N GLY A 8 10.13 -6.35 4.47
CA GLY A 8 9.93 -7.05 3.21
C GLY A 8 10.27 -6.22 1.98
N LEU A 9 11.22 -6.69 1.17
CA LEU A 9 11.70 -6.10 -0.08
C LEU A 9 11.01 -6.71 -1.31
N GLY A 10 9.69 -6.82 -1.26
CA GLY A 10 8.87 -7.07 -2.45
C GLY A 10 8.63 -5.79 -3.25
N ILE A 11 7.73 -5.83 -4.23
CA ILE A 11 7.38 -4.68 -5.09
C ILE A 11 6.97 -3.46 -4.24
N SER A 12 6.07 -3.64 -3.28
CA SER A 12 5.60 -2.55 -2.40
C SER A 12 6.72 -2.00 -1.51
N GLY A 13 7.50 -2.88 -0.86
CA GLY A 13 8.57 -2.43 0.03
C GLY A 13 9.70 -1.71 -0.71
N THR A 14 10.06 -2.16 -1.92
CA THR A 14 11.05 -1.49 -2.76
C THR A 14 10.56 -0.12 -3.19
N GLY A 15 9.32 -0.02 -3.66
CA GLY A 15 8.75 1.27 -4.06
C GLY A 15 8.63 2.26 -2.91
N ALA A 16 8.19 1.79 -1.73
CA ALA A 16 8.15 2.63 -0.52
C ALA A 16 9.54 3.13 -0.13
N LYS A 17 10.56 2.26 -0.21
CA LYS A 17 11.96 2.63 0.06
C LYS A 17 12.42 3.77 -0.85
N GLU A 18 12.30 3.59 -2.16
CA GLU A 18 12.73 4.58 -3.15
C GLU A 18 12.02 5.94 -2.94
N LEU A 19 10.71 5.91 -2.65
CA LEU A 19 9.92 7.11 -2.41
C LEU A 19 10.41 7.86 -1.15
N LEU A 20 10.58 7.14 -0.05
CA LEU A 20 10.97 7.74 1.22
C LEU A 20 12.42 8.23 1.22
N GLU A 21 13.34 7.51 0.59
CA GLU A 21 14.73 7.99 0.40
C GLU A 21 14.76 9.31 -0.38
N LYS A 22 13.92 9.43 -1.42
CA LYS A 22 13.77 10.69 -2.16
C LYS A 22 13.23 11.83 -1.28
N GLU A 23 12.36 11.53 -0.32
CA GLU A 23 11.83 12.51 0.64
C GLU A 23 12.75 12.73 1.85
N GLY A 24 13.97 12.18 1.83
CA GLY A 24 15.01 12.44 2.82
C GLY A 24 14.93 11.61 4.10
N TYR A 25 14.22 10.48 4.07
CA TYR A 25 14.20 9.54 5.18
C TYR A 25 15.45 8.65 5.17
N GLU A 26 15.97 8.35 6.34
CA GLU A 26 16.89 7.24 6.57
C GLU A 26 16.07 5.96 6.69
N ILE A 27 16.33 4.98 5.83
CA ILE A 27 15.52 3.75 5.76
C ILE A 27 16.28 2.57 6.36
N ILE A 28 15.67 1.95 7.35
CA ILE A 28 16.11 0.68 7.90
C ILE A 28 15.32 -0.42 7.18
N VAL A 29 16.04 -1.28 6.48
CA VAL A 29 15.43 -2.37 5.69
C VAL A 29 15.53 -3.69 6.45
N VAL A 30 14.39 -4.33 6.62
CA VAL A 30 14.27 -5.66 7.24
C VAL A 30 13.73 -6.63 6.21
N ASP A 31 14.46 -7.70 5.96
CA ASP A 31 14.03 -8.80 5.09
C ASP A 31 14.84 -10.05 5.47
N ASP A 32 14.18 -11.02 6.07
CA ASP A 32 14.84 -12.20 6.64
C ASP A 32 15.63 -13.06 5.62
N LYS A 33 15.53 -12.71 4.33
CA LYS A 33 16.25 -13.41 3.24
C LYS A 33 17.27 -12.53 2.52
N LYS A 34 17.09 -11.21 2.52
CA LYS A 34 17.82 -10.30 1.63
C LYS A 34 18.51 -9.14 2.34
N ALA A 35 18.19 -8.89 3.62
CA ALA A 35 18.71 -7.76 4.38
C ALA A 35 18.85 -8.12 5.87
N MET A 36 18.77 -7.12 6.76
CA MET A 36 18.73 -7.32 8.20
C MET A 36 17.57 -8.21 8.59
N THR A 37 17.79 -9.15 9.49
CA THR A 37 16.75 -10.04 10.00
C THR A 37 15.80 -9.32 10.94
N SER A 38 14.59 -9.86 11.11
CA SER A 38 13.60 -9.32 12.05
C SER A 38 14.09 -9.34 13.51
N ASP A 39 14.91 -10.31 13.89
CA ASP A 39 15.49 -10.39 15.24
C ASP A 39 16.53 -9.28 15.49
N GLU A 40 17.42 -9.05 14.54
CA GLU A 40 18.40 -7.95 14.60
C GLU A 40 17.72 -6.58 14.63
N ALA A 41 16.65 -6.42 13.85
CA ALA A 41 15.91 -5.18 13.69
C ALA A 41 15.20 -4.72 14.99
N LEU A 42 14.98 -5.60 15.97
CA LEU A 42 14.44 -5.23 17.28
C LEU A 42 15.24 -4.12 17.98
N ASN A 43 16.55 -4.09 17.76
CA ASN A 43 17.44 -3.09 18.37
C ASN A 43 17.35 -1.72 17.70
N TYR A 44 16.65 -1.59 16.58
CA TYR A 44 16.55 -0.37 15.79
C TYR A 44 15.13 0.22 15.77
N LEU A 45 14.25 -0.29 16.60
CA LEU A 45 12.85 0.20 16.66
C LEU A 45 12.74 1.57 17.31
N ASP A 46 13.70 1.96 18.13
CA ASP A 46 13.66 3.25 18.81
C ASP A 46 14.02 4.39 17.85
N GLY A 47 13.19 5.43 17.83
CA GLY A 47 13.39 6.62 17.01
C GLY A 47 12.92 6.53 15.57
N ILE A 48 12.27 5.43 15.16
CA ILE A 48 11.58 5.39 13.87
C ILE A 48 10.24 6.11 13.97
N GLU A 49 9.90 6.87 12.92
CA GLU A 49 8.64 7.63 12.84
C GLU A 49 7.46 6.71 12.53
N PHE A 50 7.66 5.76 11.65
CA PHE A 50 6.68 4.73 11.28
C PHE A 50 7.34 3.48 10.70
N PHE A 51 6.56 2.42 10.62
CA PHE A 51 6.94 1.11 10.14
C PHE A 51 6.08 0.74 8.93
N ILE A 52 6.69 0.35 7.83
CA ILE A 52 6.00 -0.14 6.64
C ILE A 52 6.06 -1.66 6.61
N LYS A 53 4.90 -2.28 6.59
CA LYS A 53 4.76 -3.72 6.46
C LYS A 53 4.33 -4.08 5.05
N SER A 54 5.19 -4.79 4.31
CA SER A 54 4.77 -5.35 3.01
C SER A 54 3.58 -6.30 3.15
N PRO A 55 2.62 -6.31 2.20
CA PRO A 55 1.37 -7.07 2.31
C PRO A 55 1.57 -8.57 2.57
N GLY A 56 2.61 -9.16 1.97
CA GLY A 56 2.96 -10.58 2.14
C GLY A 56 3.52 -10.96 3.52
N ILE A 57 3.92 -9.98 4.33
CA ILE A 57 4.46 -10.24 5.68
C ILE A 57 3.31 -10.50 6.65
N PRO A 58 3.28 -11.65 7.35
CA PRO A 58 2.26 -11.92 8.37
C PRO A 58 2.51 -11.11 9.64
N TYR A 59 1.50 -11.04 10.52
CA TYR A 59 1.62 -10.48 11.86
C TYR A 59 2.39 -11.43 12.80
N ASN A 60 3.69 -11.57 12.54
CA ASN A 60 4.63 -12.38 13.34
C ASN A 60 5.00 -11.66 14.66
N ASN A 61 5.91 -12.27 15.44
CA ASN A 61 6.33 -11.73 16.73
C ASN A 61 7.01 -10.36 16.61
N PHE A 62 7.77 -10.11 15.54
CA PHE A 62 8.40 -8.83 15.28
C PHE A 62 7.35 -7.73 15.04
N VAL A 63 6.36 -7.98 14.18
CA VAL A 63 5.27 -7.01 13.94
C VAL A 63 4.45 -6.75 15.21
N LYS A 64 4.23 -7.78 16.03
CA LYS A 64 3.58 -7.62 17.33
C LYS A 64 4.39 -6.75 18.29
N GLU A 65 5.72 -6.85 18.27
CA GLU A 65 6.58 -6.00 19.08
C GLU A 65 6.53 -4.53 18.62
N VAL A 66 6.51 -4.29 17.30
CA VAL A 66 6.28 -2.95 16.73
C VAL A 66 4.96 -2.36 17.23
N GLN A 67 3.88 -3.17 17.25
CA GLN A 67 2.57 -2.74 17.78
C GLN A 67 2.61 -2.42 19.27
N LYS A 68 3.28 -3.25 20.09
CA LYS A 68 3.44 -3.01 21.53
C LYS A 68 4.14 -1.68 21.83
N ARG A 69 5.13 -1.32 21.02
CA ARG A 69 5.83 -0.02 21.13
C ARG A 69 5.00 1.15 20.57
N LYS A 70 3.77 0.89 20.11
CA LYS A 70 2.86 1.90 19.53
C LYS A 70 3.46 2.63 18.33
N ILE A 71 4.36 1.97 17.61
CA ILE A 71 4.90 2.48 16.36
C ILE A 71 3.83 2.34 15.30
N LYS A 72 3.59 3.40 14.55
CA LYS A 72 2.59 3.44 13.49
C LYS A 72 2.96 2.47 12.38
N ILE A 73 2.05 1.54 12.04
CA ILE A 73 2.23 0.60 10.93
C ILE A 73 1.42 1.10 9.75
N LEU A 74 2.08 1.27 8.60
CA LEU A 74 1.48 1.75 7.36
C LEU A 74 1.71 0.77 6.21
N ASP A 75 0.86 0.85 5.19
CA ASP A 75 1.08 0.22 3.90
C ASP A 75 1.76 1.20 2.92
N GLU A 76 2.39 0.67 1.88
CA GLU A 76 2.98 1.46 0.80
C GLU A 76 1.96 2.39 0.14
N ILE A 77 0.72 1.95 -0.01
CA ILE A 77 -0.38 2.73 -0.59
C ILE A 77 -0.64 4.01 0.23
N GLU A 78 -0.62 3.91 1.55
CA GLU A 78 -0.80 5.07 2.44
C GLU A 78 0.35 6.07 2.29
N ILE A 79 1.59 5.57 2.21
CA ILE A 79 2.78 6.42 2.02
C ILE A 79 2.72 7.14 0.66
N ALA A 80 2.42 6.41 -0.40
CA ALA A 80 2.30 6.96 -1.75
C ALA A 80 1.17 8.00 -1.85
N TYR A 81 0.03 7.74 -1.19
CA TYR A 81 -1.08 8.67 -1.17
C TYR A 81 -0.73 9.96 -0.39
N ASN A 82 -0.09 9.85 0.77
CA ASN A 82 0.36 11.01 1.53
C ASN A 82 1.33 11.86 0.70
N TYR A 83 2.26 11.23 -0.03
CA TYR A 83 3.13 11.91 -0.98
C TYR A 83 2.34 12.66 -2.06
N MET A 84 1.31 12.05 -2.65
CA MET A 84 0.45 12.73 -3.63
C MET A 84 -0.19 13.99 -3.03
N MET A 85 -0.68 13.90 -1.80
CA MET A 85 -1.33 15.02 -1.12
C MET A 85 -0.33 16.15 -0.80
N GLU A 86 0.85 15.84 -0.28
CA GLU A 86 1.90 16.81 -0.01
C GLU A 86 2.37 17.54 -1.27
N LYS A 87 2.56 16.81 -2.37
CA LYS A 87 2.94 17.38 -3.68
C LYS A 87 1.76 18.02 -4.42
N ARG A 88 0.56 18.01 -3.86
CA ARG A 88 -0.67 18.54 -4.47
C ARG A 88 -0.90 18.02 -5.89
N MET A 89 -0.67 16.73 -6.08
CA MET A 89 -0.84 16.08 -7.38
C MET A 89 -2.32 16.08 -7.78
N LYS A 90 -2.60 16.35 -9.06
CA LYS A 90 -3.96 16.35 -9.60
C LYS A 90 -4.42 14.96 -10.06
N THR A 91 -3.51 14.00 -10.09
CA THR A 91 -3.75 12.63 -10.49
C THR A 91 -4.87 11.99 -9.66
N LYS A 92 -5.84 11.39 -10.33
CA LYS A 92 -6.98 10.73 -9.70
C LYS A 92 -6.73 9.23 -9.60
N VAL A 93 -6.98 8.65 -8.44
CA VAL A 93 -6.83 7.21 -8.22
C VAL A 93 -8.17 6.51 -8.34
N ILE A 94 -8.23 5.47 -9.18
CA ILE A 94 -9.34 4.53 -9.30
C ILE A 94 -8.89 3.24 -8.64
N ALA A 95 -9.43 2.92 -7.48
CA ALA A 95 -9.07 1.75 -6.69
C ALA A 95 -9.97 0.57 -7.02
N ILE A 96 -9.36 -0.57 -7.31
CA ILE A 96 -10.04 -1.81 -7.69
C ILE A 96 -9.64 -2.92 -6.73
N THR A 97 -10.64 -3.56 -6.13
CA THR A 97 -10.44 -4.75 -5.30
C THR A 97 -11.50 -5.82 -5.62
N GLY A 98 -11.34 -7.00 -5.06
CA GLY A 98 -12.24 -8.15 -5.24
C GLY A 98 -11.47 -9.46 -5.15
N THR A 99 -12.17 -10.58 -5.18
CA THR A 99 -11.53 -11.90 -5.16
C THR A 99 -10.88 -12.21 -6.52
N ASN A 100 -11.62 -12.11 -7.61
CA ASN A 100 -11.16 -12.45 -8.96
C ASN A 100 -11.32 -11.29 -9.93
N GLY A 101 -10.50 -11.26 -10.99
CA GLY A 101 -10.59 -10.30 -12.07
C GLY A 101 -9.96 -8.92 -11.78
N LYS A 102 -9.38 -8.69 -10.61
CA LYS A 102 -8.74 -7.43 -10.22
C LYS A 102 -7.74 -6.95 -11.29
N SER A 103 -6.73 -7.76 -11.59
CA SER A 103 -5.63 -7.40 -12.50
C SER A 103 -6.13 -7.07 -13.90
N THR A 104 -7.03 -7.90 -14.44
CA THR A 104 -7.63 -7.68 -15.77
C THR A 104 -8.42 -6.37 -15.80
N THR A 105 -9.25 -6.12 -14.79
CA THR A 105 -10.06 -4.89 -14.72
C THR A 105 -9.17 -3.66 -14.55
N THR A 106 -8.15 -3.73 -13.69
CA THR A 106 -7.20 -2.64 -13.47
C THR A 106 -6.47 -2.25 -14.76
N ALA A 107 -5.93 -3.23 -15.48
CA ALA A 107 -5.24 -2.98 -16.74
C ALA A 107 -6.22 -2.42 -17.79
N LYS A 108 -7.42 -2.99 -17.93
CA LYS A 108 -8.42 -2.55 -18.89
C LYS A 108 -8.92 -1.12 -18.65
N ILE A 109 -9.10 -0.71 -17.40
CA ILE A 109 -9.47 0.67 -17.07
C ILE A 109 -8.37 1.63 -17.50
N SER A 110 -7.10 1.31 -17.25
CA SER A 110 -5.98 2.12 -17.74
C SER A 110 -5.95 2.21 -19.26
N ASP A 111 -6.13 1.08 -19.97
CA ASP A 111 -6.19 1.05 -21.44
C ASP A 111 -7.33 1.92 -21.97
N MET A 112 -8.54 1.81 -21.40
CA MET A 112 -9.72 2.58 -21.81
C MET A 112 -9.50 4.09 -21.61
N LEU A 113 -8.90 4.50 -20.50
CA LEU A 113 -8.59 5.90 -20.24
C LEU A 113 -7.56 6.44 -21.23
N ASN A 114 -6.51 5.68 -21.52
CA ASN A 114 -5.53 6.05 -22.53
C ASN A 114 -6.17 6.14 -23.93
N TYR A 115 -7.05 5.21 -24.28
CA TYR A 115 -7.79 5.26 -25.54
C TYR A 115 -8.70 6.51 -25.63
N ALA A 116 -9.26 6.95 -24.50
CA ALA A 116 -10.06 8.15 -24.39
C ALA A 116 -9.24 9.45 -24.39
N GLY A 117 -7.92 9.38 -24.52
CA GLY A 117 -7.02 10.54 -24.59
C GLY A 117 -6.49 11.05 -23.26
N TYR A 118 -6.73 10.36 -22.15
CA TYR A 118 -6.12 10.66 -20.86
C TYR A 118 -4.75 10.00 -20.73
N LYS A 119 -3.89 10.55 -19.87
CA LYS A 119 -2.65 9.88 -19.46
C LYS A 119 -2.95 9.00 -18.25
N ALA A 120 -2.99 7.70 -18.43
CA ALA A 120 -3.30 6.76 -17.36
C ALA A 120 -2.25 5.66 -17.25
N ALA A 121 -1.93 5.28 -16.01
CA ALA A 121 -1.11 4.13 -15.67
C ALA A 121 -1.88 3.17 -14.76
N TYR A 122 -1.42 1.93 -14.66
CA TYR A 122 -1.89 1.01 -13.63
C TYR A 122 -0.77 0.69 -12.64
N ALA A 123 -1.16 0.38 -11.40
CA ALA A 123 -0.26 0.14 -10.28
C ALA A 123 -0.89 -0.77 -9.22
N GLY A 124 -0.13 -1.08 -8.18
CA GLY A 124 -0.59 -1.72 -6.95
C GLY A 124 -0.11 -3.14 -6.81
N ASN A 125 -1.02 -4.06 -6.55
CA ASN A 125 -0.71 -5.48 -6.41
C ASN A 125 -0.31 -6.16 -7.73
N ILE A 126 -0.31 -5.43 -8.82
CA ILE A 126 0.04 -5.86 -10.18
C ILE A 126 1.19 -5.00 -10.72
N GLY A 127 2.23 -5.66 -11.20
CA GLY A 127 3.32 -5.03 -11.95
C GLY A 127 4.19 -4.11 -11.13
N ARG A 128 3.75 -2.87 -10.91
CA ARG A 128 4.50 -1.80 -10.24
C ARG A 128 3.76 -1.29 -9.00
N SER A 129 4.48 -0.90 -7.96
CA SER A 129 3.89 -0.23 -6.80
C SER A 129 3.36 1.16 -7.15
N LEU A 130 2.44 1.70 -6.33
CA LEU A 130 1.96 3.06 -6.51
C LEU A 130 3.10 4.07 -6.39
N SER A 131 3.98 3.88 -5.41
CA SER A 131 5.19 4.70 -5.21
C SER A 131 6.08 4.74 -6.45
N GLU A 132 6.33 3.58 -7.07
CA GLU A 132 7.14 3.49 -8.28
C GLU A 132 6.53 4.29 -9.44
N VAL A 133 5.22 4.15 -9.65
CA VAL A 133 4.52 4.89 -10.71
C VAL A 133 4.61 6.39 -10.47
N LEU A 134 4.39 6.86 -9.25
CA LEU A 134 4.48 8.28 -8.89
C LEU A 134 5.91 8.85 -9.05
N LEU A 135 6.93 8.03 -8.87
CA LEU A 135 8.32 8.44 -9.05
C LEU A 135 8.74 8.55 -10.52
N LYS A 136 8.28 7.61 -11.34
CA LYS A 136 8.76 7.43 -12.72
C LYS A 136 7.88 8.11 -13.76
N GLU A 137 6.57 8.27 -13.49
CA GLU A 137 5.64 8.85 -14.43
C GLU A 137 5.17 10.23 -13.98
N LYS A 138 5.13 11.16 -14.93
CA LYS A 138 4.74 12.55 -14.66
C LYS A 138 3.43 12.87 -15.37
N ASP A 139 2.69 13.79 -14.76
CA ASP A 139 1.49 14.38 -15.37
C ASP A 139 0.43 13.34 -15.74
N LEU A 140 0.26 12.31 -14.90
CA LEU A 140 -0.82 11.35 -15.04
C LEU A 140 -2.14 11.99 -14.64
N ASP A 141 -3.18 11.80 -15.49
CA ASP A 141 -4.55 12.16 -15.14
C ASP A 141 -5.16 11.13 -14.20
N PHE A 142 -4.86 9.83 -14.43
CA PHE A 142 -5.42 8.73 -13.67
C PHE A 142 -4.39 7.65 -13.34
N ILE A 143 -4.57 7.03 -12.19
CA ILE A 143 -3.93 5.77 -11.84
C ILE A 143 -5.02 4.76 -11.51
N SER A 144 -5.06 3.67 -12.28
CA SER A 144 -5.87 2.50 -11.96
C SER A 144 -5.09 1.62 -11.00
N LEU A 145 -5.59 1.45 -9.77
CA LEU A 145 -4.85 0.86 -8.65
C LEU A 145 -5.49 -0.45 -8.20
N GLU A 146 -4.77 -1.55 -8.42
CA GLU A 146 -5.17 -2.84 -7.86
C GLU A 146 -4.82 -2.90 -6.37
N LEU A 147 -5.80 -3.23 -5.55
CA LEU A 147 -5.64 -3.40 -4.12
C LEU A 147 -5.99 -4.82 -3.68
N SER A 148 -5.08 -5.46 -2.96
CA SER A 148 -5.37 -6.66 -2.20
C SER A 148 -5.98 -6.29 -0.84
N SER A 149 -6.69 -7.24 -0.22
CA SER A 149 -7.21 -7.06 1.15
C SER A 149 -6.09 -6.76 2.16
N PHE A 150 -4.90 -7.32 1.95
CA PHE A 150 -3.74 -7.11 2.82
C PHE A 150 -3.20 -5.68 2.78
N GLN A 151 -3.26 -5.03 1.63
CA GLN A 151 -2.88 -3.62 1.48
C GLN A 151 -3.88 -2.68 2.13
N LEU A 152 -5.13 -3.10 2.28
CA LEU A 152 -6.17 -2.32 2.96
C LEU A 152 -6.10 -2.37 4.49
N GLU A 153 -5.31 -3.29 5.07
CA GLU A 153 -5.22 -3.47 6.53
C GLU A 153 -4.60 -2.25 7.25
N ASN A 154 -3.66 -1.56 6.62
CA ASN A 154 -2.86 -0.49 7.23
C ASN A 154 -2.98 0.85 6.48
N ILE A 155 -4.17 1.15 5.96
CA ILE A 155 -4.51 2.45 5.39
C ILE A 155 -5.28 3.30 6.39
N GLU A 156 -5.07 4.62 6.36
CA GLU A 156 -5.73 5.59 7.25
C GLU A 156 -6.39 6.74 6.50
N ASN A 157 -5.62 7.41 5.66
CA ASN A 157 -6.05 8.62 4.94
C ASN A 157 -6.39 8.35 3.49
N PHE A 158 -5.99 7.20 2.94
CA PHE A 158 -6.17 6.87 1.54
C PHE A 158 -7.65 7.02 1.12
N LYS A 159 -7.89 7.93 0.18
CA LYS A 159 -9.22 8.20 -0.41
C LYS A 159 -9.09 8.20 -1.93
N PRO A 160 -9.43 7.11 -2.61
CA PRO A 160 -9.45 7.10 -4.07
C PRO A 160 -10.61 7.97 -4.60
N TYR A 161 -10.44 8.47 -5.82
CA TYR A 161 -11.49 9.20 -6.53
C TYR A 161 -12.70 8.30 -6.84
N ILE A 162 -12.43 7.05 -7.24
CA ILE A 162 -13.43 5.98 -7.42
C ILE A 162 -12.95 4.74 -6.69
N SER A 163 -13.85 4.05 -6.00
CA SER A 163 -13.62 2.73 -5.41
C SER A 163 -14.52 1.69 -6.07
N MET A 164 -13.95 0.56 -6.45
CA MET A 164 -14.66 -0.51 -7.14
C MET A 164 -14.38 -1.85 -6.46
N ILE A 165 -15.43 -2.54 -6.04
CA ILE A 165 -15.38 -3.93 -5.58
C ILE A 165 -16.01 -4.77 -6.70
N ILE A 166 -15.21 -5.58 -7.38
CA ILE A 166 -15.67 -6.33 -8.56
C ILE A 166 -16.55 -7.49 -8.14
N ASN A 167 -16.10 -8.25 -7.16
CA ASN A 167 -16.80 -9.39 -6.60
C ASN A 167 -16.27 -9.71 -5.19
N MET A 168 -17.04 -10.49 -4.45
CA MET A 168 -16.66 -10.96 -3.12
C MET A 168 -16.88 -12.48 -3.07
N GLY A 169 -15.83 -13.21 -2.75
CA GLY A 169 -15.85 -14.65 -2.59
C GLY A 169 -14.92 -15.11 -1.46
N PRO A 170 -15.02 -16.37 -1.02
CA PRO A 170 -14.10 -16.93 -0.06
C PRO A 170 -12.67 -16.94 -0.61
N ASP A 171 -11.78 -16.21 0.03
CA ASP A 171 -10.36 -16.19 -0.32
C ASP A 171 -9.57 -15.89 0.96
N HIS A 172 -8.31 -16.34 1.04
CA HIS A 172 -7.44 -16.12 2.19
C HIS A 172 -8.07 -16.47 3.56
N ILE A 173 -8.90 -17.51 3.62
CA ILE A 173 -9.64 -17.95 4.83
C ILE A 173 -8.69 -18.25 5.99
N GLU A 174 -7.49 -18.74 5.69
CA GLU A 174 -6.44 -19.01 6.69
C GLU A 174 -6.05 -17.75 7.50
N ARG A 175 -6.12 -16.56 6.87
CA ARG A 175 -5.79 -15.29 7.52
C ARG A 175 -7.01 -14.60 8.14
N TYR A 176 -8.15 -14.64 7.47
CA TYR A 176 -9.33 -13.85 7.86
C TYR A 176 -10.43 -14.62 8.58
N LYS A 177 -10.30 -15.90 8.80
CA LYS A 177 -11.28 -16.79 9.50
C LYS A 177 -12.73 -16.71 8.98
N SER A 178 -13.16 -15.63 8.32
CA SER A 178 -14.48 -15.48 7.69
C SER A 178 -14.46 -14.40 6.60
N CYS A 179 -15.37 -14.51 5.63
CA CYS A 179 -15.53 -13.51 4.56
C CYS A 179 -15.94 -12.12 5.07
N LEU A 180 -16.54 -12.02 6.25
CA LEU A 180 -16.97 -10.76 6.85
C LEU A 180 -15.81 -9.86 7.29
N LEU A 181 -14.64 -10.43 7.56
CA LEU A 181 -13.42 -9.66 7.87
C LEU A 181 -12.78 -9.02 6.61
N TYR A 182 -13.26 -9.40 5.42
CA TYR A 182 -12.89 -8.78 4.15
C TYR A 182 -13.48 -7.38 3.95
N THR A 183 -14.55 -7.06 4.66
CA THR A 183 -15.20 -5.76 4.54
C THR A 183 -14.49 -4.76 5.44
N SER A 184 -13.55 -4.01 4.90
CA SER A 184 -13.17 -2.74 5.52
C SER A 184 -14.44 -1.87 5.57
N PRO A 185 -14.81 -1.30 6.72
CA PRO A 185 -15.99 -0.46 6.81
C PRO A 185 -15.83 0.71 5.81
N SER A 186 -16.88 0.94 5.02
CA SER A 186 -16.95 2.07 4.12
C SER A 186 -16.65 3.36 4.90
N PRO A 187 -15.99 4.36 4.32
CA PRO A 187 -15.85 5.67 4.95
C PRO A 187 -17.18 6.28 5.42
N ARG A 188 -18.31 5.88 4.81
CA ARG A 188 -19.67 6.25 5.24
C ARG A 188 -20.11 5.58 6.55
N ASP A 189 -19.55 4.41 6.87
CA ASP A 189 -19.93 3.69 8.09
C ASP A 189 -19.22 4.25 9.34
N ARG A 190 -18.10 4.97 9.16
CA ARG A 190 -17.37 5.65 10.23
C ARG A 190 -18.03 6.96 10.71
N THR A 191 -19.01 7.47 9.97
CA THR A 191 -19.70 8.74 10.29
C THR A 191 -21.05 8.54 11.00
N ARG A 192 -21.41 7.30 11.36
CA ARG A 192 -22.68 6.95 12.03
C ARG A 192 -22.50 6.45 13.47
N SER A 193 -21.38 6.70 14.11
CA SER A 193 -21.18 6.44 15.55
C SER A 193 -21.06 7.74 16.31
#